data_a1e997cfe0b37254e89370c5ed3fe3f7
#
_entry.id   a1e997cfe0b37254e89370c5ed3fe3f7
#
_cell.length_a   1.000
_cell.length_b   1.000
_cell.length_c   1.000
_cell.angle_alpha   90.00
_cell.angle_beta   90.00
_cell.angle_gamma   90.00
#
_symmetry.space_group_name_H-M   'P 1'
#
loop_
_entity.id
_entity.type
_entity.pdbx_description
1 polymer ?
#
loop_
_entity_poly.entity_id
_entity_poly.type
_entity_poly.pdbx_seq_one_letter_code
_entity_poly.pdbx_strand_id
1 'polypeptide(L)'
;MGSQGSFGRSNSGNQRRGQGRERGRANAGGKHNPTKAAPAKNAQSAPVNARRVAFDCLRAVRENDAYANLVLPKLIRRARLDKRDGALATELVYATCRMQGRYDAIISHCTNRPVEQIDGDVLDVLRLGAHQILDMRIPSHAAVSSAVDLGREVAGGGAAKFINAVLRRVSERSGQQWLEVLAQDAGIDLGTTPLEQISDVDALAVRYSHPRWIVKALRQSLIVNGRSESDLISLLEADNQPPAVSACARPGCISPKELIDQASRVGEGAKPGRLSPWAVTLRGGDPGRIEAIRDSRAGVEDEGSQLCAGILAQAPLKGRDTNWLDMCAGPGGKAALLGALAAQRGATLLANEVSHHRTKLVADSVKALP
;
A
#
# COMPACT_ATOMS: atom_id res chain seq x y z
N MET A 1 30.36 23.72 -39.08
CA MET A 1 29.96 25.15 -39.25
C MET A 1 29.20 25.46 -37.96
N GLY A 2 29.76 26.02 -36.90
CA GLY A 2 30.50 27.30 -36.71
C GLY A 2 29.43 28.34 -36.38
N SER A 3 29.36 28.93 -35.25
CA SER A 3 30.16 29.80 -34.39
C SER A 3 29.36 30.13 -33.12
N GLN A 4 29.81 30.08 -31.88
CA GLN A 4 30.72 30.97 -31.09
C GLN A 4 30.38 32.47 -31.09
N GLY A 5 30.25 32.99 -29.86
CA GLY A 5 30.32 34.41 -29.47
C GLY A 5 29.63 34.58 -28.11
N SER A 6 30.13 34.66 -26.96
CA SER A 6 31.25 35.28 -26.21
C SER A 6 31.16 36.80 -26.02
N PHE A 7 31.42 37.22 -24.77
CA PHE A 7 31.66 38.56 -24.18
C PHE A 7 30.42 39.35 -23.68
N GLY A 8 30.43 40.03 -22.53
CA GLY A 8 31.54 40.40 -21.63
C GLY A 8 31.05 41.22 -20.44
N ARG A 9 31.91 41.35 -19.49
CA ARG A 9 31.91 42.04 -18.19
C ARG A 9 31.68 43.54 -18.22
N SER A 10 31.26 44.11 -17.09
CA SER A 10 31.89 45.14 -16.23
C SER A 10 30.83 45.77 -15.33
N ASN A 11 30.92 45.83 -14.02
CA ASN A 11 31.83 46.42 -13.03
C ASN A 11 31.59 47.91 -12.76
N SER A 12 31.68 48.25 -11.45
CA SER A 12 31.75 49.54 -10.75
C SER A 12 30.41 50.07 -10.22
N GLY A 13 30.14 50.23 -8.94
CA GLY A 13 31.01 50.81 -7.90
C GLY A 13 30.61 52.23 -7.63
N ASN A 14 29.98 52.50 -6.49
CA ASN A 14 30.40 53.67 -5.71
C ASN A 14 29.78 53.72 -4.30
N GLN A 15 30.66 53.92 -3.36
CA GLN A 15 30.42 54.31 -1.96
C GLN A 15 30.04 55.79 -1.89
N ARG A 16 29.22 56.18 -0.94
CA ARG A 16 29.44 57.41 -0.17
C ARG A 16 28.81 57.36 1.22
N ARG A 17 29.68 57.68 2.16
CA ARG A 17 29.48 57.94 3.59
C ARG A 17 28.69 59.24 3.82
N GLY A 18 28.00 59.34 4.97
CA GLY A 18 27.54 60.59 5.56
C GLY A 18 27.23 60.38 7.04
N GLN A 19 28.14 60.93 7.86
CA GLN A 19 28.11 60.98 9.32
C GLN A 19 27.22 62.11 9.85
N GLY A 20 26.78 61.91 11.13
CA GLY A 20 26.57 63.00 12.10
C GLY A 20 25.11 63.20 12.50
N ARG A 21 24.68 63.28 13.71
CA ARG A 21 25.28 63.73 14.98
C ARG A 21 24.27 63.47 16.10
N GLU A 22 24.80 63.22 17.28
CA GLU A 22 24.15 63.10 18.60
C GLU A 22 23.32 64.29 19.04
N ARG A 23 22.34 64.03 19.91
CA ARG A 23 21.97 64.67 21.18
C ARG A 23 20.66 64.05 21.64
N GLY A 24 20.52 63.31 22.71
CA GLY A 24 20.81 63.56 24.10
C GLY A 24 19.55 64.02 24.85
N ARG A 25 18.88 63.11 25.57
CA ARG A 25 18.38 63.40 26.92
C ARG A 25 17.75 62.17 27.57
N ALA A 26 18.20 61.94 28.80
CA ALA A 26 17.78 60.96 29.77
C ALA A 26 16.36 61.20 30.28
N ASN A 27 15.60 60.20 30.64
CA ASN A 27 15.37 59.88 32.07
C ASN A 27 14.26 58.83 32.28
N ALA A 28 14.41 58.13 33.36
CA ALA A 28 13.42 57.42 34.18
C ALA A 28 13.21 55.92 33.96
N GLY A 29 13.78 55.24 34.89
CA GLY A 29 13.72 53.88 35.29
C GLY A 29 12.35 53.24 35.41
N GLY A 30 12.30 52.06 34.90
CA GLY A 30 11.30 51.05 35.20
C GLY A 30 12.00 49.69 35.17
N LYS A 31 12.26 49.16 36.38
CA LYS A 31 12.77 47.82 36.57
C LYS A 31 11.71 46.83 36.08
N HIS A 32 11.84 46.29 34.88
CA HIS A 32 11.11 45.08 34.46
C HIS A 32 11.97 43.88 34.78
N ASN A 33 11.52 43.14 35.77
CA ASN A 33 11.95 41.78 36.07
C ASN A 33 11.61 40.87 34.88
N PRO A 34 12.55 40.10 34.33
CA PRO A 34 12.20 39.08 33.37
C PRO A 34 11.52 37.93 34.11
N THR A 35 10.19 37.87 34.00
CA THR A 35 9.42 36.70 34.38
C THR A 35 9.95 35.53 33.52
N LYS A 36 10.61 34.60 34.19
CA LYS A 36 10.98 33.30 33.64
C LYS A 36 9.72 32.69 33.02
N ALA A 37 9.68 32.63 31.69
CA ALA A 37 8.69 31.80 30.98
C ALA A 37 8.86 30.36 31.51
N ALA A 38 7.83 29.84 32.13
CA ALA A 38 7.74 28.43 32.49
C ALA A 38 7.95 27.59 31.23
N PRO A 39 8.69 26.47 31.27
CA PRO A 39 8.84 25.60 30.14
C PRO A 39 7.43 25.11 29.73
N ALA A 40 7.13 25.27 28.45
CA ALA A 40 5.90 24.72 27.87
C ALA A 40 5.80 23.25 28.27
N LYS A 41 4.73 22.91 28.99
CA LYS A 41 4.40 21.54 29.33
C LYS A 41 4.43 20.73 28.04
N ASN A 42 5.27 19.70 27.98
CA ASN A 42 5.28 18.68 26.97
C ASN A 42 3.82 18.37 26.60
N ALA A 43 3.41 18.76 25.41
CA ALA A 43 2.21 18.23 24.81
C ALA A 43 2.48 16.73 24.63
N GLN A 44 1.98 15.93 25.57
CA GLN A 44 1.94 14.49 25.41
C GLN A 44 1.18 14.26 24.11
N SER A 45 1.89 13.85 23.07
CA SER A 45 1.24 13.45 21.80
C SER A 45 0.18 12.41 22.14
N ALA A 46 -1.05 12.67 21.69
CA ALA A 46 -2.13 11.70 21.85
C ALA A 46 -1.65 10.32 21.38
N PRO A 47 -2.05 9.23 22.05
CA PRO A 47 -1.60 7.90 21.67
C PRO A 47 -1.90 7.68 20.18
N VAL A 48 -0.88 7.23 19.45
CA VAL A 48 -0.97 6.98 18.01
C VAL A 48 -2.04 5.92 17.78
N ASN A 49 -3.14 6.29 17.13
CA ASN A 49 -4.27 5.41 16.86
C ASN A 49 -4.16 4.72 15.48
N ALA A 50 -5.02 3.75 15.23
CA ALA A 50 -5.02 2.98 13.98
C ALA A 50 -5.12 3.86 12.71
N ARG A 51 -5.89 4.95 12.74
CA ARG A 51 -6.05 5.87 11.61
C ARG A 51 -4.80 6.68 11.33
N ARG A 52 -4.09 7.09 12.37
CA ARG A 52 -2.80 7.75 12.22
C ARG A 52 -1.75 6.80 11.63
N VAL A 53 -1.70 5.55 12.07
CA VAL A 53 -0.83 4.52 11.48
C VAL A 53 -1.18 4.28 10.01
N ALA A 54 -2.47 4.23 9.67
CA ALA A 54 -2.92 4.08 8.30
C ALA A 54 -2.48 5.27 7.43
N PHE A 55 -2.67 6.50 7.90
CA PHE A 55 -2.22 7.71 7.22
C PHE A 55 -0.69 7.71 7.00
N ASP A 56 0.09 7.42 8.03
CA ASP A 56 1.56 7.40 7.93
C ASP A 56 2.04 6.33 6.91
N CYS A 57 1.29 5.23 6.78
CA CYS A 57 1.57 4.21 5.77
C CYS A 57 1.24 4.71 4.35
N LEU A 58 0.06 5.30 4.12
CA LEU A 58 -0.32 5.85 2.81
C LEU A 58 0.66 6.95 2.37
N ARG A 59 1.04 7.84 3.28
CA ARG A 59 2.03 8.87 3.03
C ARG A 59 3.39 8.28 2.62
N ALA A 60 3.85 7.23 3.30
CA ALA A 60 5.08 6.55 2.92
C ALA A 60 5.01 5.91 1.53
N VAL A 61 3.86 5.34 1.16
CA VAL A 61 3.62 4.82 -0.20
C VAL A 61 3.69 5.95 -1.23
N ARG A 62 3.03 7.08 -0.97
CA ARG A 62 2.98 8.23 -1.89
C ARG A 62 4.32 8.94 -2.05
N GLU A 63 5.06 9.15 -0.95
CA GLU A 63 6.27 9.97 -0.95
C GLU A 63 7.55 9.18 -1.28
N ASN A 64 7.58 7.89 -0.94
CA ASN A 64 8.80 7.08 -1.02
C ASN A 64 8.63 5.83 -1.90
N ASP A 65 7.58 5.72 -2.72
CA ASP A 65 7.26 4.52 -3.49
C ASP A 65 7.33 3.23 -2.64
N ALA A 66 6.96 3.35 -1.36
CA ALA A 66 7.09 2.27 -0.42
C ALA A 66 5.98 1.23 -0.62
N TYR A 67 6.30 -0.03 -0.40
CA TYR A 67 5.31 -1.11 -0.43
C TYR A 67 4.54 -1.14 0.89
N ALA A 68 3.22 -0.93 0.85
CA ALA A 68 2.35 -0.90 2.03
C ALA A 68 2.51 -2.15 2.92
N ASN A 69 2.62 -3.34 2.32
CA ASN A 69 2.80 -4.61 3.03
C ASN A 69 4.15 -4.74 3.76
N LEU A 70 5.16 -3.95 3.39
CA LEU A 70 6.45 -3.91 4.08
C LEU A 70 6.51 -2.81 5.15
N VAL A 71 5.78 -1.73 4.97
CA VAL A 71 5.76 -0.57 5.87
C VAL A 71 4.78 -0.77 7.03
N LEU A 72 3.55 -1.14 6.72
CA LEU A 72 2.46 -1.22 7.68
C LEU A 72 2.76 -2.11 8.90
N PRO A 73 3.31 -3.34 8.77
CA PRO A 73 3.62 -4.16 9.94
C PRO A 73 4.66 -3.52 10.88
N LYS A 74 5.59 -2.73 10.32
CA LYS A 74 6.59 -2.00 11.11
C LYS A 74 5.94 -0.84 11.89
N LEU A 75 5.03 -0.11 11.27
CA LEU A 75 4.29 0.99 11.89
C LEU A 75 3.37 0.47 13.00
N ILE A 76 2.63 -0.61 12.78
CA ILE A 76 1.78 -1.25 13.79
C ILE A 76 2.59 -1.65 15.03
N ARG A 77 3.74 -2.31 14.83
CA ARG A 77 4.63 -2.70 15.94
C ARG A 77 5.21 -1.50 16.67
N ARG A 78 5.65 -0.46 15.93
CA ARG A 78 6.20 0.76 16.51
C ARG A 78 5.17 1.51 17.35
N ALA A 79 3.94 1.59 16.87
CA ALA A 79 2.82 2.22 17.57
C ALA A 79 2.26 1.35 18.69
N ARG A 80 2.68 0.08 18.83
CA ARG A 80 2.20 -0.89 19.81
C ARG A 80 0.68 -1.03 19.80
N LEU A 81 0.08 -1.00 18.59
CA LEU A 81 -1.36 -1.20 18.45
C LEU A 81 -1.74 -2.60 18.93
N ASP A 82 -2.89 -2.69 19.60
CA ASP A 82 -3.47 -3.97 19.96
C ASP A 82 -3.98 -4.73 18.70
N LYS A 83 -4.49 -5.96 18.90
CA LYS A 83 -4.95 -6.81 17.79
C LYS A 83 -6.09 -6.15 17.01
N ARG A 84 -7.01 -5.46 17.69
CA ARG A 84 -8.18 -4.81 17.08
C ARG A 84 -7.77 -3.59 16.27
N ASP A 85 -6.98 -2.72 16.86
CA ASP A 85 -6.50 -1.50 16.21
C ASP A 85 -5.51 -1.82 15.07
N GLY A 86 -4.69 -2.86 15.22
CA GLY A 86 -3.83 -3.37 14.15
C GLY A 86 -4.64 -3.91 12.97
N ALA A 87 -5.74 -4.62 13.22
CA ALA A 87 -6.64 -5.09 12.18
C ALA A 87 -7.35 -3.91 11.47
N LEU A 88 -7.79 -2.89 12.24
CA LEU A 88 -8.39 -1.67 11.67
C LEU A 88 -7.40 -0.91 10.79
N ALA A 89 -6.15 -0.73 11.23
CA ALA A 89 -5.12 -0.08 10.43
C ALA A 89 -4.84 -0.87 9.13
N THR A 90 -4.84 -2.20 9.22
CA THR A 90 -4.62 -3.09 8.08
C THR A 90 -5.74 -2.95 7.04
N GLU A 91 -6.99 -2.98 7.47
CA GLU A 91 -8.15 -2.77 6.61
C GLU A 91 -8.11 -1.40 5.96
N LEU A 92 -7.91 -0.34 6.74
CA LEU A 92 -7.84 1.03 6.26
C LEU A 92 -6.79 1.21 5.16
N VAL A 93 -5.58 0.66 5.34
CA VAL A 93 -4.50 0.82 4.36
C VAL A 93 -4.79 0.02 3.09
N TYR A 94 -5.00 -1.29 3.22
CA TYR A 94 -5.06 -2.15 2.03
C TYR A 94 -6.31 -1.92 1.20
N ALA A 95 -7.45 -1.69 1.84
CA ALA A 95 -8.68 -1.39 1.12
C ALA A 95 -8.63 0.01 0.48
N THR A 96 -8.08 1.02 1.17
CA THR A 96 -7.90 2.35 0.59
C THR A 96 -6.97 2.31 -0.63
N CYS A 97 -5.84 1.61 -0.55
CA CYS A 97 -4.94 1.43 -1.70
C CYS A 97 -5.64 0.72 -2.87
N ARG A 98 -6.41 -0.33 -2.58
CA ARG A 98 -7.12 -1.12 -3.60
C ARG A 98 -8.19 -0.32 -4.31
N MET A 99 -8.95 0.47 -3.57
CA MET A 99 -10.09 1.24 -4.08
C MET A 99 -9.75 2.72 -4.34
N GLN A 100 -8.48 3.07 -4.40
CA GLN A 100 -8.00 4.45 -4.53
C GLN A 100 -8.62 5.16 -5.74
N GLY A 101 -8.63 4.53 -6.91
CA GLY A 101 -9.16 5.14 -8.14
C GLY A 101 -10.64 5.50 -8.04
N ARG A 102 -11.46 4.67 -7.36
CA ARG A 102 -12.87 4.98 -7.10
C ARG A 102 -13.02 6.16 -6.14
N TYR A 103 -12.25 6.18 -5.04
CA TYR A 103 -12.32 7.29 -4.09
C TYR A 103 -11.85 8.59 -4.71
N ASP A 104 -10.81 8.56 -5.53
CA ASP A 104 -10.29 9.72 -6.24
C ASP A 104 -11.34 10.31 -7.20
N ALA A 105 -12.05 9.47 -7.95
CA ALA A 105 -13.14 9.92 -8.81
C ALA A 105 -14.27 10.59 -8.02
N ILE A 106 -14.70 9.99 -6.89
CA ILE A 106 -15.74 10.55 -6.02
C ILE A 106 -15.27 11.86 -5.38
N ILE A 107 -14.04 11.93 -4.88
CA ILE A 107 -13.46 13.13 -4.28
C ILE A 107 -13.35 14.25 -5.32
N SER A 108 -12.89 13.93 -6.53
CA SER A 108 -12.83 14.87 -7.66
C SER A 108 -14.20 15.46 -7.98
N HIS A 109 -15.21 14.64 -8.09
CA HIS A 109 -16.61 15.09 -8.30
C HIS A 109 -17.08 15.97 -7.15
N CYS A 110 -16.87 15.57 -5.88
CA CYS A 110 -17.27 16.33 -4.70
C CYS A 110 -16.55 17.68 -4.59
N THR A 111 -15.32 17.80 -5.04
CA THR A 111 -14.51 19.02 -4.97
C THR A 111 -14.59 19.88 -6.23
N ASN A 112 -15.12 19.34 -7.32
CA ASN A 112 -15.10 19.91 -8.66
C ASN A 112 -13.69 20.29 -9.12
N ARG A 113 -12.70 19.48 -8.77
CA ARG A 113 -11.30 19.64 -9.18
C ARG A 113 -10.58 18.30 -9.23
N PRO A 114 -9.56 18.15 -10.09
CA PRO A 114 -8.70 16.96 -10.12
C PRO A 114 -8.00 16.75 -8.78
N VAL A 115 -7.82 15.48 -8.38
CA VAL A 115 -7.16 15.13 -7.10
C VAL A 115 -5.71 15.59 -7.02
N GLU A 116 -5.03 15.75 -8.16
CA GLU A 116 -3.66 16.25 -8.26
C GLU A 116 -3.52 17.71 -7.78
N GLN A 117 -4.63 18.45 -7.68
CA GLN A 117 -4.69 19.82 -7.15
C GLN A 117 -4.99 19.87 -5.66
N ILE A 118 -5.16 18.71 -5.01
CA ILE A 118 -5.38 18.60 -3.57
C ILE A 118 -4.03 18.26 -2.91
N ASP A 119 -3.75 18.94 -1.80
CA ASP A 119 -2.58 18.60 -0.99
C ASP A 119 -2.53 17.10 -0.66
N GLY A 120 -1.37 16.47 -0.78
CA GLY A 120 -1.24 15.02 -0.67
C GLY A 120 -1.65 14.47 0.69
N ASP A 121 -1.32 15.16 1.78
CA ASP A 121 -1.71 14.73 3.13
C ASP A 121 -3.23 14.86 3.32
N VAL A 122 -3.83 15.92 2.78
CA VAL A 122 -5.29 16.10 2.78
C VAL A 122 -5.99 15.04 1.95
N LEU A 123 -5.45 14.71 0.78
CA LEU A 123 -6.00 13.68 -0.10
C LEU A 123 -5.95 12.29 0.55
N ASP A 124 -4.85 11.93 1.22
CA ASP A 124 -4.75 10.66 1.93
C ASP A 124 -5.78 10.55 3.07
N VAL A 125 -6.03 11.66 3.81
CA VAL A 125 -7.10 11.70 4.82
C VAL A 125 -8.48 11.58 4.18
N LEU A 126 -8.72 12.23 3.04
CA LEU A 126 -9.99 12.12 2.30
C LEU A 126 -10.25 10.69 1.80
N ARG A 127 -9.23 10.02 1.26
CA ARG A 127 -9.32 8.61 0.83
C ARG A 127 -9.67 7.68 2.00
N LEU A 128 -8.99 7.84 3.15
CA LEU A 128 -9.30 7.08 4.37
C LEU A 128 -10.71 7.36 4.89
N GLY A 129 -11.17 8.61 4.81
CA GLY A 129 -12.53 9.01 5.18
C GLY A 129 -13.57 8.42 4.24
N ALA A 130 -13.34 8.50 2.92
CA ALA A 130 -14.24 7.93 1.91
C ALA A 130 -14.40 6.42 2.08
N HIS A 131 -13.29 5.68 2.29
CA HIS A 131 -13.34 4.26 2.57
C HIS A 131 -14.20 3.93 3.80
N GLN A 132 -14.00 4.66 4.91
CA GLN A 132 -14.78 4.44 6.13
C GLN A 132 -16.27 4.72 5.95
N ILE A 133 -16.64 5.70 5.10
CA ILE A 133 -18.03 6.09 4.85
C ILE A 133 -18.70 5.10 3.89
N LEU A 134 -18.02 4.71 2.81
CA LEU A 134 -18.63 4.01 1.68
C LEU A 134 -18.58 2.48 1.80
N ASP A 135 -17.52 1.94 2.38
CA ASP A 135 -17.24 0.50 2.34
C ASP A 135 -17.10 -0.14 3.72
N MET A 136 -17.01 0.65 4.80
CA MET A 136 -16.99 0.12 6.17
C MET A 136 -18.32 0.31 6.89
N ARG A 137 -18.61 -0.55 7.87
CA ARG A 137 -19.80 -0.44 8.73
C ARG A 137 -19.58 0.56 9.87
N ILE A 138 -19.09 1.76 9.54
CA ILE A 138 -18.87 2.85 10.50
C ILE A 138 -19.95 3.91 10.23
N PRO A 139 -20.66 4.42 11.27
CA PRO A 139 -21.60 5.51 11.08
C PRO A 139 -20.90 6.72 10.44
N SER A 140 -21.52 7.30 9.40
CA SER A 140 -20.91 8.36 8.59
C SER A 140 -20.43 9.55 9.44
N HIS A 141 -21.21 9.95 10.47
CA HIS A 141 -20.79 11.04 11.37
C HIS A 141 -19.51 10.72 12.15
N ALA A 142 -19.31 9.47 12.56
CA ALA A 142 -18.10 9.03 13.27
C ALA A 142 -16.89 8.95 12.31
N ALA A 143 -17.10 8.47 11.08
CA ALA A 143 -16.07 8.46 10.04
C ALA A 143 -15.61 9.88 9.70
N VAL A 144 -16.56 10.82 9.48
CA VAL A 144 -16.25 12.23 9.21
C VAL A 144 -15.51 12.87 10.38
N SER A 145 -16.02 12.72 11.63
CA SER A 145 -15.36 13.30 12.80
C SER A 145 -13.90 12.82 12.94
N SER A 146 -13.68 11.51 12.85
CA SER A 146 -12.35 10.94 13.01
C SER A 146 -11.37 11.36 11.89
N ALA A 147 -11.85 11.53 10.66
CA ALA A 147 -11.06 12.04 9.54
C ALA A 147 -10.73 13.53 9.71
N VAL A 148 -11.68 14.34 10.21
CA VAL A 148 -11.46 15.76 10.51
C VAL A 148 -10.44 15.95 11.62
N ASP A 149 -10.47 15.12 12.67
CA ASP A 149 -9.49 15.16 13.75
C ASP A 149 -8.10 14.78 13.26
N LEU A 150 -7.99 13.72 12.45
CA LEU A 150 -6.74 13.34 11.79
C LEU A 150 -6.25 14.48 10.86
N GLY A 151 -7.12 15.06 10.04
CA GLY A 151 -6.76 16.16 9.15
C GLY A 151 -6.27 17.41 9.91
N ARG A 152 -6.86 17.70 11.08
CA ARG A 152 -6.39 18.79 11.96
C ARG A 152 -4.98 18.51 12.49
N GLU A 153 -4.71 17.26 12.82
CA GLU A 153 -3.40 16.83 13.34
C GLU A 153 -2.31 16.91 12.28
N VAL A 154 -2.58 16.44 11.05
CA VAL A 154 -1.55 16.26 10.01
C VAL A 154 -1.40 17.46 9.06
N ALA A 155 -2.48 18.23 8.83
CA ALA A 155 -2.52 19.32 7.86
C ALA A 155 -3.11 20.63 8.41
N GLY A 156 -3.51 20.67 9.70
CA GLY A 156 -3.95 21.88 10.38
C GLY A 156 -5.43 22.22 10.23
N GLY A 157 -5.87 23.32 10.89
CA GLY A 157 -7.29 23.67 11.03
C GLY A 157 -8.00 24.08 9.72
N GLY A 158 -7.28 24.67 8.77
CA GLY A 158 -7.83 25.00 7.45
C GLY A 158 -8.18 23.76 6.65
N ALA A 159 -7.27 22.79 6.61
CA ALA A 159 -7.47 21.49 5.98
C ALA A 159 -8.64 20.71 6.61
N ALA A 160 -8.76 20.75 7.95
CA ALA A 160 -9.84 20.08 8.67
C ALA A 160 -11.25 20.58 8.24
N LYS A 161 -11.39 21.89 7.97
CA LYS A 161 -12.65 22.44 7.45
C LYS A 161 -12.98 21.94 6.05
N PHE A 162 -11.97 21.89 5.19
CA PHE A 162 -12.11 21.38 3.82
C PHE A 162 -12.47 19.89 3.83
N ILE A 163 -11.73 19.07 4.61
CA ILE A 163 -12.00 17.64 4.77
C ILE A 163 -13.44 17.40 5.24
N ASN A 164 -13.90 18.17 6.24
CA ASN A 164 -15.30 18.06 6.73
C ASN A 164 -16.32 18.35 5.62
N ALA A 165 -16.11 19.41 4.84
CA ALA A 165 -17.02 19.77 3.75
C ALA A 165 -17.07 18.68 2.68
N VAL A 166 -15.92 18.18 2.25
CA VAL A 166 -15.84 17.12 1.22
C VAL A 166 -16.44 15.82 1.69
N LEU A 167 -16.06 15.33 2.89
CA LEU A 167 -16.58 14.05 3.40
C LEU A 167 -18.07 14.07 3.73
N ARG A 168 -18.63 15.23 4.09
CA ARG A 168 -20.09 15.38 4.20
C ARG A 168 -20.75 15.15 2.84
N ARG A 169 -20.24 15.73 1.76
CA ARG A 169 -20.76 15.47 0.39
C ARG A 169 -20.60 14.01 0.01
N VAL A 170 -19.45 13.39 0.30
CA VAL A 170 -19.26 11.94 0.08
C VAL A 170 -20.33 11.12 0.80
N SER A 171 -20.71 11.51 2.02
CA SER A 171 -21.69 10.78 2.83
C SER A 171 -23.16 10.96 2.40
N GLU A 172 -23.45 11.86 1.44
CA GLU A 172 -24.81 12.08 0.94
C GLU A 172 -25.35 10.93 0.09
N ARG A 173 -24.44 10.09 -0.44
CA ARG A 173 -24.78 8.96 -1.32
C ARG A 173 -24.05 7.71 -0.89
N SER A 174 -24.65 6.56 -1.17
CA SER A 174 -24.00 5.26 -1.04
C SER A 174 -22.94 5.06 -2.13
N GLY A 175 -22.03 4.11 -1.95
CA GLY A 175 -21.04 3.77 -2.98
C GLY A 175 -21.67 3.43 -4.34
N GLN A 176 -22.79 2.72 -4.36
CA GLN A 176 -23.54 2.40 -5.57
C GLN A 176 -24.10 3.65 -6.26
N GLN A 177 -24.74 4.54 -5.49
CA GLN A 177 -25.28 5.80 -6.03
C GLN A 177 -24.16 6.71 -6.58
N TRP A 178 -22.98 6.71 -5.97
CA TRP A 178 -21.83 7.42 -6.51
C TRP A 178 -21.38 6.86 -7.85
N LEU A 179 -21.38 5.53 -8.02
CA LEU A 179 -21.03 4.91 -9.31
C LEU A 179 -22.03 5.29 -10.41
N GLU A 180 -23.32 5.39 -10.08
CA GLU A 180 -24.37 5.86 -11.00
C GLU A 180 -24.15 7.31 -11.43
N VAL A 181 -23.80 8.21 -10.49
CA VAL A 181 -23.49 9.61 -10.78
C VAL A 181 -22.26 9.72 -11.68
N LEU A 182 -21.16 9.03 -11.34
CA LEU A 182 -19.93 9.07 -12.13
C LEU A 182 -20.11 8.48 -13.53
N ALA A 183 -20.96 7.47 -13.69
CA ALA A 183 -21.31 6.91 -15.00
C ALA A 183 -22.14 7.89 -15.83
N GLN A 184 -23.12 8.57 -15.22
CA GLN A 184 -23.91 9.60 -15.89
C GLN A 184 -23.04 10.76 -16.37
N ASP A 185 -22.07 11.21 -15.57
CA ASP A 185 -21.10 12.25 -15.95
C ASP A 185 -20.25 11.81 -17.16
N ALA A 186 -20.00 10.50 -17.30
CA ALA A 186 -19.30 9.90 -18.43
C ALA A 186 -20.24 9.58 -19.64
N GLY A 187 -21.54 9.92 -19.55
CA GLY A 187 -22.52 9.62 -20.59
C GLY A 187 -23.00 8.15 -20.61
N ILE A 188 -22.81 7.42 -19.52
CA ILE A 188 -23.16 5.98 -19.41
C ILE A 188 -24.36 5.83 -18.49
N ASP A 189 -25.43 5.25 -19.01
CA ASP A 189 -26.64 4.93 -18.22
C ASP A 189 -26.50 3.56 -17.54
N LEU A 190 -26.10 3.55 -16.27
CA LEU A 190 -26.06 2.33 -15.46
C LEU A 190 -27.43 1.89 -14.93
N GLY A 191 -28.45 2.76 -14.99
CA GLY A 191 -29.78 2.43 -14.48
C GLY A 191 -30.54 1.44 -15.37
N THR A 192 -30.21 1.40 -16.66
CA THR A 192 -30.85 0.54 -17.65
C THR A 192 -29.93 -0.53 -18.24
N THR A 193 -28.60 -0.36 -18.11
CA THR A 193 -27.63 -1.30 -18.66
C THR A 193 -27.22 -2.34 -17.61
N PRO A 194 -27.50 -3.63 -17.83
CA PRO A 194 -26.99 -4.71 -16.97
C PRO A 194 -25.48 -4.65 -16.85
N LEU A 195 -24.94 -4.93 -15.66
CA LEU A 195 -23.50 -4.85 -15.36
C LEU A 195 -22.63 -5.66 -16.34
N GLU A 196 -23.14 -6.82 -16.75
CA GLU A 196 -22.49 -7.74 -17.68
C GLU A 196 -22.38 -7.16 -19.10
N GLN A 197 -23.15 -6.11 -19.41
CA GLN A 197 -23.16 -5.44 -20.71
C GLN A 197 -22.36 -4.13 -20.71
N ILE A 198 -21.78 -3.72 -19.58
CA ILE A 198 -20.94 -2.53 -19.51
C ILE A 198 -19.60 -2.86 -20.17
N SER A 199 -19.48 -2.49 -21.43
CA SER A 199 -18.22 -2.65 -22.19
C SER A 199 -17.31 -1.41 -22.12
N ASP A 200 -17.79 -0.31 -21.53
CA ASP A 200 -17.00 0.91 -21.42
C ASP A 200 -15.84 0.76 -20.43
N VAL A 201 -14.62 0.99 -20.92
CA VAL A 201 -13.38 0.83 -20.15
C VAL A 201 -13.29 1.83 -19.02
N ASP A 202 -13.81 3.04 -19.20
CA ASP A 202 -13.70 4.09 -18.18
C ASP A 202 -14.66 3.83 -17.03
N ALA A 203 -15.87 3.38 -17.32
CA ALA A 203 -16.83 2.95 -16.31
C ALA A 203 -16.29 1.75 -15.51
N LEU A 204 -15.73 0.75 -16.18
CA LEU A 204 -15.12 -0.41 -15.51
C LEU A 204 -13.90 -0.01 -14.67
N ALA A 205 -13.04 0.88 -15.19
CA ALA A 205 -11.88 1.38 -14.46
C ALA A 205 -12.25 2.07 -13.16
N VAL A 206 -13.26 2.94 -13.15
CA VAL A 206 -13.75 3.62 -11.96
C VAL A 206 -14.47 2.65 -11.03
N ARG A 207 -15.40 1.83 -11.57
CA ARG A 207 -16.20 0.88 -10.80
C ARG A 207 -15.33 -0.08 -10.01
N TYR A 208 -14.33 -0.67 -10.66
CA TYR A 208 -13.45 -1.67 -10.07
C TYR A 208 -12.12 -1.10 -9.60
N SER A 209 -11.93 0.22 -9.67
CA SER A 209 -10.70 0.91 -9.21
C SER A 209 -9.42 0.39 -9.85
N HIS A 210 -9.47 0.12 -11.16
CA HIS A 210 -8.30 -0.30 -11.94
C HIS A 210 -7.85 0.82 -12.89
N PRO A 211 -6.56 0.98 -13.15
CA PRO A 211 -6.10 1.86 -14.23
C PRO A 211 -6.68 1.44 -15.59
N ARG A 212 -7.09 2.41 -16.42
CA ARG A 212 -7.68 2.15 -17.76
C ARG A 212 -6.85 1.18 -18.61
N TRP A 213 -5.53 1.34 -18.60
CA TRP A 213 -4.64 0.49 -19.37
C TRP A 213 -4.66 -0.98 -18.90
N ILE A 214 -4.81 -1.20 -17.60
CA ILE A 214 -4.98 -2.55 -17.01
C ILE A 214 -6.27 -3.19 -17.52
N VAL A 215 -7.40 -2.48 -17.45
CA VAL A 215 -8.70 -2.99 -17.93
C VAL A 215 -8.61 -3.36 -19.43
N LYS A 216 -7.97 -2.50 -20.24
CA LYS A 216 -7.74 -2.78 -21.68
C LYS A 216 -6.87 -4.02 -21.89
N ALA A 217 -5.76 -4.13 -21.17
CA ALA A 217 -4.84 -5.26 -21.29
C ALA A 217 -5.48 -6.58 -20.86
N LEU A 218 -6.22 -6.59 -19.75
CA LEU A 218 -6.96 -7.77 -19.28
C LEU A 218 -8.02 -8.19 -20.28
N ARG A 219 -8.83 -7.26 -20.81
CA ARG A 219 -9.82 -7.52 -21.84
C ARG A 219 -9.18 -8.17 -23.07
N GLN A 220 -8.13 -7.57 -23.60
CA GLN A 220 -7.42 -8.10 -24.76
C GLN A 220 -6.85 -9.50 -24.51
N SER A 221 -6.26 -9.72 -23.33
CA SER A 221 -5.75 -11.03 -22.92
C SER A 221 -6.84 -12.09 -22.89
N LEU A 222 -8.01 -11.78 -22.33
CA LEU A 222 -9.14 -12.70 -22.29
C LEU A 222 -9.60 -13.07 -23.71
N ILE A 223 -9.78 -12.09 -24.59
CA ILE A 223 -10.22 -12.31 -25.98
C ILE A 223 -9.22 -13.19 -26.75
N VAL A 224 -7.91 -12.89 -26.66
CA VAL A 224 -6.87 -13.67 -27.34
C VAL A 224 -6.84 -15.12 -26.85
N ASN A 225 -7.19 -15.36 -25.59
CA ASN A 225 -7.27 -16.70 -25.01
C ASN A 225 -8.66 -17.37 -25.17
N GLY A 226 -9.52 -16.85 -26.03
CA GLY A 226 -10.83 -17.42 -26.31
C GLY A 226 -11.84 -17.32 -25.18
N ARG A 227 -11.61 -16.40 -24.23
CA ARG A 227 -12.51 -16.14 -23.10
C ARG A 227 -13.56 -15.10 -23.49
N SER A 228 -14.67 -15.08 -22.75
CA SER A 228 -15.74 -14.11 -22.98
C SER A 228 -15.47 -12.76 -22.33
N GLU A 229 -16.14 -11.72 -22.79
CA GLU A 229 -16.06 -10.40 -22.20
C GLU A 229 -16.67 -10.35 -20.79
N SER A 230 -17.65 -11.23 -20.47
CA SER A 230 -18.21 -11.39 -19.14
C SER A 230 -17.18 -11.89 -18.11
N ASP A 231 -16.14 -12.61 -18.55
CA ASP A 231 -15.04 -13.04 -17.70
C ASP A 231 -14.22 -11.85 -17.16
N LEU A 232 -14.21 -10.71 -17.88
CA LEU A 232 -13.51 -9.51 -17.45
C LEU A 232 -14.11 -8.94 -16.16
N ILE A 233 -15.42 -8.89 -16.04
CA ILE A 233 -16.11 -8.40 -14.83
C ILE A 233 -15.76 -9.29 -13.65
N SER A 234 -15.89 -10.60 -13.83
CA SER A 234 -15.54 -11.58 -12.78
C SER A 234 -14.06 -11.48 -12.36
N LEU A 235 -13.16 -11.19 -13.29
CA LEU A 235 -11.73 -10.99 -13.01
C LEU A 235 -11.50 -9.72 -12.20
N LEU A 236 -12.07 -8.57 -12.63
CA LEU A 236 -11.95 -7.30 -11.92
C LEU A 236 -12.57 -7.33 -10.50
N GLU A 237 -13.64 -8.10 -10.32
CA GLU A 237 -14.21 -8.37 -9.00
C GLU A 237 -13.29 -9.21 -8.13
N ALA A 238 -12.72 -10.26 -8.70
CA ALA A 238 -11.78 -11.14 -7.98
C ALA A 238 -10.53 -10.40 -7.52
N ASP A 239 -9.99 -9.50 -8.36
CA ASP A 239 -8.82 -8.67 -8.03
C ASP A 239 -9.08 -7.73 -6.85
N ASN A 240 -10.34 -7.36 -6.61
CA ASN A 240 -10.72 -6.52 -5.46
C ASN A 240 -11.03 -7.31 -4.18
N GLN A 241 -11.05 -8.64 -4.24
CA GLN A 241 -11.19 -9.42 -3.01
C GLN A 241 -9.88 -9.41 -2.20
N PRO A 242 -9.96 -9.28 -0.86
CA PRO A 242 -8.79 -9.44 -0.03
C PRO A 242 -8.17 -10.83 -0.26
N PRO A 243 -6.88 -10.93 -0.62
CA PRO A 243 -6.26 -12.22 -0.81
C PRO A 243 -6.16 -12.98 0.51
N ALA A 244 -6.42 -14.28 0.46
CA ALA A 244 -6.07 -15.14 1.57
C ALA A 244 -4.54 -15.21 1.67
N VAL A 245 -4.01 -15.21 2.90
CA VAL A 245 -2.57 -15.40 3.11
C VAL A 245 -2.23 -16.85 2.83
N SER A 246 -1.41 -17.11 1.81
CA SER A 246 -0.88 -18.44 1.52
C SER A 246 0.55 -18.58 2.04
N ALA A 247 0.84 -19.73 2.66
CA ALA A 247 2.17 -20.13 3.07
C ALA A 247 2.59 -21.38 2.30
N CYS A 248 3.88 -21.47 1.99
CA CYS A 248 4.51 -22.61 1.35
C CYS A 248 5.29 -23.42 2.38
N ALA A 249 4.88 -24.66 2.62
CA ALA A 249 5.67 -25.63 3.36
C ALA A 249 6.81 -26.12 2.46
N ARG A 250 8.06 -25.96 2.89
CA ARG A 250 9.22 -26.33 2.07
C ARG A 250 9.53 -27.81 2.16
N PRO A 251 9.53 -28.53 1.02
CA PRO A 251 9.83 -29.96 0.99
C PRO A 251 11.16 -30.30 1.70
N GLY A 252 11.15 -31.35 2.51
CA GLY A 252 12.32 -31.73 3.31
C GLY A 252 12.51 -30.95 4.62
N CYS A 253 11.83 -29.79 4.80
CA CYS A 253 11.93 -28.97 6.01
C CYS A 253 10.67 -29.08 6.89
N ILE A 254 9.49 -29.12 6.28
CA ILE A 254 8.21 -29.26 6.96
C ILE A 254 7.13 -29.73 5.98
N SER A 255 6.16 -30.52 6.43
CA SER A 255 4.98 -30.87 5.66
C SER A 255 3.85 -29.83 5.81
N PRO A 256 2.93 -29.73 4.83
CA PRO A 256 1.74 -28.86 4.96
C PRO A 256 0.90 -29.20 6.21
N LYS A 257 0.80 -30.47 6.59
CA LYS A 257 0.07 -30.90 7.78
C LYS A 257 0.71 -30.35 9.07
N GLU A 258 2.03 -30.50 9.22
CA GLU A 258 2.75 -29.97 10.38
C GLU A 258 2.66 -28.42 10.45
N LEU A 259 2.66 -27.75 9.29
CA LEU A 259 2.49 -26.29 9.22
C LEU A 259 1.08 -25.88 9.68
N ILE A 260 0.03 -26.61 9.30
CA ILE A 260 -1.35 -26.41 9.76
C ILE A 260 -1.43 -26.62 11.28
N ASP A 261 -0.81 -27.68 11.80
CA ASP A 261 -0.80 -27.97 13.23
C ASP A 261 -0.09 -26.84 14.03
N GLN A 262 1.01 -26.30 13.53
CA GLN A 262 1.70 -25.16 14.14
C GLN A 262 0.85 -23.89 14.11
N ALA A 263 0.17 -23.58 12.98
CA ALA A 263 -0.73 -22.45 12.87
C ALA A 263 -1.87 -22.55 13.90
N SER A 264 -2.45 -23.72 14.05
CA SER A 264 -3.53 -23.97 15.01
C SER A 264 -3.08 -23.74 16.47
N ARG A 265 -1.86 -24.15 16.84
CA ARG A 265 -1.30 -23.92 18.19
C ARG A 265 -1.16 -22.46 18.58
N VAL A 266 -0.95 -21.56 17.61
CA VAL A 266 -0.86 -20.12 17.86
C VAL A 266 -2.18 -19.40 17.67
N GLY A 267 -3.29 -20.16 17.51
CA GLY A 267 -4.64 -19.63 17.36
C GLY A 267 -4.92 -19.05 15.96
N GLU A 268 -4.12 -19.42 14.97
CA GLU A 268 -4.36 -19.08 13.56
C GLU A 268 -5.07 -20.24 12.87
N GLY A 269 -6.24 -19.98 12.25
CA GLY A 269 -6.91 -20.98 11.44
C GLY A 269 -6.12 -21.27 10.17
N ALA A 270 -5.98 -22.53 9.80
CA ALA A 270 -5.30 -22.92 8.58
C ALA A 270 -5.99 -24.10 7.90
N LYS A 271 -5.81 -24.23 6.59
CA LYS A 271 -6.30 -25.36 5.77
C LYS A 271 -5.32 -25.61 4.62
N PRO A 272 -5.34 -26.81 4.02
CA PRO A 272 -4.56 -27.06 2.79
C PRO A 272 -4.91 -26.04 1.70
N GLY A 273 -3.92 -25.65 0.89
CA GLY A 273 -4.13 -24.88 -0.32
C GLY A 273 -4.96 -25.62 -1.36
N ARG A 274 -5.35 -24.95 -2.41
CA ARG A 274 -6.23 -25.52 -3.46
C ARG A 274 -5.47 -26.03 -4.67
N LEU A 275 -4.36 -25.40 -5.01
CA LEU A 275 -3.66 -25.57 -6.28
C LEU A 275 -2.26 -26.17 -6.09
N SER A 276 -1.53 -25.74 -5.07
CA SER A 276 -0.17 -26.20 -4.81
C SER A 276 -0.14 -27.28 -3.72
N PRO A 277 0.58 -28.37 -3.91
CA PRO A 277 0.72 -29.43 -2.90
C PRO A 277 1.47 -28.99 -1.64
N TRP A 278 2.17 -27.87 -1.70
CA TRP A 278 2.92 -27.28 -0.58
C TRP A 278 2.16 -26.17 0.13
N ALA A 279 1.01 -25.76 -0.41
CA ALA A 279 0.30 -24.60 0.06
C ALA A 279 -0.52 -24.88 1.32
N VAL A 280 -0.46 -23.90 2.24
CA VAL A 280 -1.33 -23.80 3.40
C VAL A 280 -1.98 -22.41 3.40
N THR A 281 -3.30 -22.35 3.31
CA THR A 281 -4.07 -21.10 3.39
C THR A 281 -4.33 -20.76 4.85
N LEU A 282 -3.87 -19.59 5.29
CA LEU A 282 -4.11 -19.04 6.62
C LEU A 282 -5.41 -18.23 6.64
N ARG A 283 -6.20 -18.33 7.70
CA ARG A 283 -7.48 -17.62 7.84
C ARG A 283 -7.35 -16.22 8.44
N GLY A 284 -6.13 -15.71 8.54
CA GLY A 284 -5.80 -14.40 9.09
C GLY A 284 -4.69 -14.50 10.12
N GLY A 285 -4.48 -13.39 10.87
CA GLY A 285 -3.45 -13.32 11.90
C GLY A 285 -2.07 -12.90 11.36
N ASP A 286 -1.05 -13.09 12.19
CA ASP A 286 0.34 -12.78 11.85
C ASP A 286 1.11 -14.07 11.54
N PRO A 287 1.46 -14.33 10.27
CA PRO A 287 2.25 -15.50 9.88
C PRO A 287 3.57 -15.60 10.64
N GLY A 288 4.15 -14.47 11.08
CA GLY A 288 5.38 -14.43 11.87
C GLY A 288 5.26 -15.07 13.26
N ARG A 289 4.06 -15.40 13.73
CA ARG A 289 3.84 -16.15 14.97
C ARG A 289 4.07 -17.67 14.79
N ILE A 290 4.01 -18.16 13.55
CA ILE A 290 4.22 -19.58 13.23
C ILE A 290 5.72 -19.86 13.23
N GLU A 291 6.15 -20.82 14.04
CA GLU A 291 7.55 -21.16 14.23
C GLU A 291 8.25 -21.51 12.90
N ALA A 292 7.67 -22.38 12.10
CA ALA A 292 8.24 -22.79 10.82
C ALA A 292 8.47 -21.61 9.85
N ILE A 293 7.64 -20.56 9.93
CA ILE A 293 7.83 -19.35 9.11
C ILE A 293 8.99 -18.53 9.65
N ARG A 294 9.11 -18.34 10.96
CA ARG A 294 10.25 -17.63 11.57
C ARG A 294 11.58 -18.30 11.27
N ASP A 295 11.58 -19.60 11.28
CA ASP A 295 12.79 -20.43 11.09
C ASP A 295 13.07 -20.70 9.61
N SER A 296 12.25 -20.15 8.72
CA SER A 296 12.37 -20.34 7.26
C SER A 296 12.23 -21.79 6.77
N ARG A 297 11.58 -22.66 7.56
CA ARG A 297 11.14 -24.01 7.13
C ARG A 297 9.87 -23.93 6.27
N ALA A 298 9.13 -22.85 6.41
CA ALA A 298 8.03 -22.42 5.55
C ALA A 298 8.17 -20.94 5.22
N GLY A 299 7.41 -20.41 4.26
CA GLY A 299 7.41 -18.99 3.92
C GLY A 299 6.05 -18.54 3.43
N VAL A 300 5.74 -17.23 3.56
CA VAL A 300 4.56 -16.66 2.92
C VAL A 300 4.84 -16.57 1.42
N GLU A 301 4.05 -17.29 0.64
CA GLU A 301 4.17 -17.35 -0.81
C GLU A 301 2.82 -17.72 -1.43
N ASP A 302 2.42 -16.97 -2.46
CA ASP A 302 1.19 -17.23 -3.20
C ASP A 302 1.22 -18.55 -3.95
N GLU A 303 0.07 -19.24 -4.05
CA GLU A 303 -0.04 -20.54 -4.71
C GLU A 303 0.37 -20.49 -6.18
N GLY A 304 0.07 -19.39 -6.90
CA GLY A 304 0.53 -19.21 -8.29
C GLY A 304 2.05 -19.15 -8.39
N SER A 305 2.73 -18.49 -7.45
CA SER A 305 4.20 -18.48 -7.35
C SER A 305 4.77 -19.85 -7.06
N GLN A 306 4.16 -20.61 -6.15
CA GLN A 306 4.54 -21.99 -5.85
C GLN A 306 4.40 -22.91 -7.07
N LEU A 307 3.31 -22.75 -7.84
CA LEU A 307 3.10 -23.50 -9.08
C LEU A 307 4.16 -23.18 -10.12
N CYS A 308 4.54 -21.92 -10.30
CA CYS A 308 5.62 -21.55 -11.22
C CYS A 308 6.92 -22.27 -10.87
N ALA A 309 7.30 -22.30 -9.58
CA ALA A 309 8.48 -23.03 -9.11
C ALA A 309 8.33 -24.55 -9.32
N GLY A 310 7.15 -25.10 -9.03
CA GLY A 310 6.86 -26.52 -9.21
C GLY A 310 6.91 -26.96 -10.67
N ILE A 311 6.36 -26.15 -11.58
CA ILE A 311 6.40 -26.43 -13.03
C ILE A 311 7.84 -26.40 -13.53
N LEU A 312 8.62 -25.38 -13.15
CA LEU A 312 10.04 -25.32 -13.50
C LEU A 312 10.80 -26.57 -13.00
N ALA A 313 10.59 -26.93 -11.74
CA ALA A 313 11.25 -28.10 -11.17
C ALA A 313 10.87 -29.43 -11.85
N GLN A 314 9.71 -29.51 -12.50
CA GLN A 314 9.24 -30.69 -13.22
C GLN A 314 9.46 -30.64 -14.73
N ALA A 315 10.05 -29.56 -15.22
CA ALA A 315 10.31 -29.40 -16.65
C ALA A 315 11.20 -30.54 -17.18
N PRO A 316 10.83 -31.21 -18.28
CA PRO A 316 11.66 -32.28 -18.85
C PRO A 316 12.97 -31.71 -19.42
N LEU A 317 14.10 -32.26 -19.00
CA LEU A 317 15.41 -31.85 -19.44
C LEU A 317 16.12 -32.96 -20.24
N LYS A 318 16.86 -32.56 -21.29
CA LYS A 318 17.71 -33.45 -22.07
C LYS A 318 19.17 -33.41 -21.56
N GLY A 319 19.40 -33.71 -20.31
CA GLY A 319 20.76 -33.61 -19.77
C GLY A 319 20.81 -33.77 -18.27
N ARG A 320 21.92 -33.36 -17.67
CA ARG A 320 22.10 -33.41 -16.22
C ARG A 320 21.24 -32.36 -15.54
N ASP A 321 20.48 -32.78 -14.56
CA ASP A 321 19.63 -31.90 -13.71
C ASP A 321 20.28 -31.72 -12.33
N THR A 322 21.52 -31.22 -12.30
CA THR A 322 22.29 -31.08 -11.06
C THR A 322 22.54 -29.61 -10.65
N ASN A 323 22.32 -28.64 -11.57
CA ASN A 323 22.55 -27.23 -11.30
C ASN A 323 21.38 -26.41 -11.82
N TRP A 324 20.72 -25.73 -10.91
CA TRP A 324 19.59 -24.86 -11.19
C TRP A 324 20.00 -23.40 -11.00
N LEU A 325 19.38 -22.48 -11.74
CA LEU A 325 19.61 -21.06 -11.66
C LEU A 325 18.28 -20.30 -11.52
N ASP A 326 18.15 -19.55 -10.45
CA ASP A 326 17.13 -18.50 -10.32
C ASP A 326 17.77 -17.15 -10.55
N MET A 327 17.55 -16.55 -11.72
CA MET A 327 18.20 -15.28 -12.13
C MET A 327 17.63 -14.06 -11.43
N CYS A 328 16.42 -14.13 -10.86
CA CYS A 328 15.68 -13.02 -10.25
C CYS A 328 15.09 -13.45 -8.91
N ALA A 329 15.94 -13.97 -8.02
CA ALA A 329 15.55 -14.69 -6.82
C ALA A 329 14.80 -13.85 -5.76
N GLY A 330 15.02 -12.54 -5.73
CA GLY A 330 14.43 -11.68 -4.70
C GLY A 330 12.89 -11.54 -4.76
N PRO A 331 12.19 -11.59 -3.63
CA PRO A 331 12.71 -11.62 -2.24
C PRO A 331 13.00 -13.01 -1.65
N GLY A 332 12.92 -14.11 -2.41
CA GLY A 332 13.35 -15.43 -1.97
C GLY A 332 12.28 -16.51 -1.90
N GLY A 333 10.99 -16.20 -2.14
CA GLY A 333 9.90 -17.20 -2.06
C GLY A 333 10.16 -18.38 -3.00
N LYS A 334 10.16 -18.12 -4.32
CA LYS A 334 10.40 -19.15 -5.33
C LYS A 334 11.77 -19.81 -5.20
N ALA A 335 12.83 -19.01 -4.93
CA ALA A 335 14.17 -19.53 -4.70
C ALA A 335 14.21 -20.54 -3.54
N ALA A 336 13.50 -20.27 -2.46
CA ALA A 336 13.45 -21.19 -1.32
C ALA A 336 12.71 -22.50 -1.63
N LEU A 337 11.59 -22.44 -2.36
CA LEU A 337 10.89 -23.65 -2.81
C LEU A 337 11.74 -24.42 -3.83
N LEU A 338 12.35 -23.74 -4.82
CA LEU A 338 13.23 -24.37 -5.78
C LEU A 338 14.46 -25.01 -5.11
N GLY A 339 15.06 -24.32 -4.13
CA GLY A 339 16.18 -24.87 -3.36
C GLY A 339 15.81 -26.14 -2.58
N ALA A 340 14.62 -26.15 -1.95
CA ALA A 340 14.10 -27.34 -1.27
C ALA A 340 13.87 -28.52 -2.24
N LEU A 341 13.29 -28.24 -3.41
CA LEU A 341 13.07 -29.25 -4.47
C LEU A 341 14.38 -29.75 -5.10
N ALA A 342 15.34 -28.82 -5.31
CA ALA A 342 16.69 -29.18 -5.80
C ALA A 342 17.40 -30.11 -4.82
N ALA A 343 17.39 -29.80 -3.54
CA ALA A 343 17.98 -30.62 -2.49
C ALA A 343 17.42 -32.05 -2.49
N GLN A 344 16.10 -32.23 -2.66
CA GLN A 344 15.47 -33.55 -2.77
C GLN A 344 15.96 -34.37 -3.98
N ARG A 345 16.50 -33.71 -5.02
CA ARG A 345 17.04 -34.33 -6.23
C ARG A 345 18.57 -34.43 -6.24
N GLY A 346 19.22 -33.98 -5.19
CA GLY A 346 20.69 -33.90 -5.16
C GLY A 346 21.24 -32.82 -6.12
N ALA A 347 20.42 -31.82 -6.47
CA ALA A 347 20.80 -30.68 -7.28
C ALA A 347 21.13 -29.45 -6.41
N THR A 348 21.92 -28.53 -6.96
CA THR A 348 22.27 -27.25 -6.33
C THR A 348 21.53 -26.12 -7.03
N LEU A 349 20.96 -25.19 -6.26
CA LEU A 349 20.34 -23.95 -6.77
C LEU A 349 21.30 -22.77 -6.56
N LEU A 350 21.64 -22.05 -7.63
CA LEU A 350 22.25 -20.73 -7.58
C LEU A 350 21.13 -19.67 -7.66
N ALA A 351 20.96 -18.90 -6.58
CA ALA A 351 19.98 -17.83 -6.51
C ALA A 351 20.70 -16.46 -6.72
N ASN A 352 20.39 -15.78 -7.82
CA ASN A 352 20.94 -14.48 -8.18
C ASN A 352 19.97 -13.35 -7.90
N GLU A 353 20.46 -12.24 -7.37
CA GLU A 353 19.67 -11.01 -7.14
C GLU A 353 20.60 -9.80 -7.22
N VAL A 354 20.26 -8.81 -8.08
CA VAL A 354 21.08 -7.60 -8.29
C VAL A 354 20.99 -6.62 -7.11
N SER A 355 19.87 -6.59 -6.40
CA SER A 355 19.67 -5.67 -5.28
C SER A 355 20.30 -6.24 -4.00
N HIS A 356 21.33 -5.57 -3.48
CA HIS A 356 22.00 -5.98 -2.23
C HIS A 356 21.01 -6.13 -1.03
N HIS A 357 19.99 -5.26 -0.94
CA HIS A 357 18.97 -5.38 0.09
C HIS A 357 18.14 -6.65 -0.08
N ARG A 358 17.74 -6.95 -1.31
CA ARG A 358 16.92 -8.14 -1.62
C ARG A 358 17.71 -9.44 -1.51
N THR A 359 19.02 -9.42 -1.80
CA THR A 359 19.91 -10.58 -1.58
C THR A 359 19.89 -11.05 -0.13
N LYS A 360 19.82 -10.13 0.85
CA LYS A 360 19.66 -10.49 2.26
C LYS A 360 18.36 -11.20 2.54
N LEU A 361 17.25 -10.76 1.91
CA LEU A 361 15.95 -11.42 2.04
C LEU A 361 15.98 -12.83 1.44
N VAL A 362 16.66 -13.02 0.31
CA VAL A 362 16.88 -14.35 -0.28
C VAL A 362 17.65 -15.24 0.68
N ALA A 363 18.79 -14.77 1.23
CA ALA A 363 19.59 -15.51 2.19
C ALA A 363 18.78 -15.92 3.44
N ASP A 364 17.98 -14.99 3.98
CA ASP A 364 17.09 -15.28 5.11
C ASP A 364 16.03 -16.33 4.74
N SER A 365 15.53 -16.29 3.50
CA SER A 365 14.51 -17.22 3.03
C SER A 365 15.02 -18.66 2.87
N VAL A 366 16.28 -18.85 2.54
CA VAL A 366 16.87 -20.17 2.27
C VAL A 366 17.64 -20.75 3.46
N LYS A 367 17.77 -20.06 4.57
CA LYS A 367 18.64 -20.45 5.70
C LYS A 367 18.34 -21.81 6.35
N ALA A 368 17.09 -22.31 6.21
CA ALA A 368 16.70 -23.60 6.74
C ALA A 368 16.90 -24.77 5.75
N LEU A 369 17.29 -24.48 4.51
CA LEU A 369 17.52 -25.49 3.50
C LEU A 369 18.88 -26.19 3.74
N PRO A 370 18.99 -27.46 3.39
CA PRO A 370 20.23 -28.22 3.50
C PRO A 370 21.33 -27.70 2.59
#